data_83ee83cca7025d2222ced9a678dbe192
#
_entry.id   83ee83cca7025d2222ced9a678dbe192
#
_cell.length_a   1.000
_cell.length_b   1.000
_cell.length_c   1.000
_cell.angle_alpha   90.00
_cell.angle_beta   90.00
_cell.angle_gamma   90.00
#
_symmetry.space_group_name_H-M   'P 1'
#
loop_
_entity.id
_entity.type
_entity.pdbx_description
1 polymer ?
#
loop_
_entity_poly.entity_id
_entity_poly.type
_entity_poly.pdbx_seq_one_letter_code
_entity_poly.pdbx_strand_id
1 'polypeptide(L)'
;MMFRHLLVLGASALFLCTSARADVVSISAMGFEGRFPATAGVDPPSQINGVMKPGGATVMFAPVDFPAAGQICRMTMVYDDANGNEKITARLIRKRIIIGSSTFDPPQIMATVDSVGSAGTMQKVSTRAVAPRTINETSSFYYVEVTAENFNTALVGVQIEHKLTCP
;
A
#
# COMPACT_ATOMS: atom_id res chain seq x y z
N MET A 1 28.54 -68.76 14.18
CA MET A 1 28.39 -67.40 14.75
C MET A 1 28.33 -66.40 13.63
N MET A 2 27.13 -65.92 13.26
CA MET A 2 26.90 -64.99 12.17
C MET A 2 26.55 -63.62 12.80
N PHE A 3 27.45 -62.62 12.64
CA PHE A 3 27.19 -61.24 13.01
C PHE A 3 26.38 -60.56 11.91
N ARG A 4 25.12 -60.19 12.22
CA ARG A 4 24.30 -59.30 11.39
C ARG A 4 24.62 -57.85 11.72
N HIS A 5 25.20 -57.14 10.80
CA HIS A 5 25.34 -55.68 10.87
C HIS A 5 24.04 -54.99 10.47
N LEU A 6 23.44 -54.32 11.41
CA LEU A 6 22.26 -53.48 11.22
C LEU A 6 22.73 -52.10 10.77
N LEU A 7 22.54 -51.78 9.50
CA LEU A 7 22.77 -50.42 8.95
C LEU A 7 21.55 -49.55 9.27
N VAL A 8 21.75 -48.62 10.21
CA VAL A 8 20.75 -47.58 10.50
C VAL A 8 20.99 -46.42 9.51
N LEU A 9 20.18 -46.32 8.50
CA LEU A 9 20.12 -45.16 7.62
C LEU A 9 19.38 -44.02 8.32
N GLY A 10 20.12 -43.05 8.85
CA GLY A 10 19.59 -41.81 9.37
C GLY A 10 19.17 -40.90 8.22
N ALA A 11 17.85 -40.77 8.00
CA ALA A 11 17.31 -39.79 7.09
C ALA A 11 17.35 -38.40 7.74
N SER A 12 18.38 -37.62 7.41
CA SER A 12 18.44 -36.20 7.77
C SER A 12 17.46 -35.43 6.90
N ALA A 13 16.29 -35.13 7.46
CA ALA A 13 15.32 -34.22 6.85
C ALA A 13 15.92 -32.78 6.91
N LEU A 14 16.48 -32.33 5.81
CA LEU A 14 16.82 -30.91 5.62
C LEU A 14 15.49 -30.12 5.55
N PHE A 15 15.12 -29.51 6.65
CA PHE A 15 14.10 -28.46 6.67
C PHE A 15 14.69 -27.23 5.97
N LEU A 16 14.42 -27.11 4.67
CA LEU A 16 14.60 -25.84 3.96
C LEU A 16 13.58 -24.85 4.53
N CYS A 17 14.01 -24.08 5.53
CA CYS A 17 13.27 -22.95 6.03
C CYS A 17 13.31 -21.87 4.94
N THR A 18 12.41 -21.92 3.96
CA THR A 18 12.20 -20.82 3.02
C THR A 18 11.64 -19.67 3.85
N SER A 19 12.52 -18.74 4.21
CA SER A 19 12.09 -17.46 4.77
C SER A 19 11.16 -16.82 3.74
N ALA A 20 9.86 -16.78 4.05
CA ALA A 20 8.87 -16.10 3.22
C ALA A 20 9.27 -14.63 3.17
N ARG A 21 9.93 -14.25 2.08
CA ARG A 21 10.35 -12.87 1.85
C ARG A 21 9.10 -12.01 1.74
N ALA A 22 9.07 -10.90 2.44
CA ALA A 22 8.01 -9.93 2.25
C ALA A 22 8.19 -9.30 0.87
N ASP A 23 7.17 -9.37 0.05
CA ASP A 23 7.13 -8.60 -1.17
C ASP A 23 6.55 -7.21 -0.87
N VAL A 24 7.12 -6.20 -1.52
CA VAL A 24 6.71 -4.80 -1.33
C VAL A 24 6.31 -4.23 -2.68
N VAL A 25 5.06 -3.85 -2.79
CA VAL A 25 4.58 -3.01 -3.90
C VAL A 25 4.88 -1.57 -3.54
N SER A 26 5.69 -0.90 -4.35
CA SER A 26 6.04 0.51 -4.17
C SER A 26 5.42 1.35 -5.27
N ILE A 27 4.64 2.35 -4.89
CA ILE A 27 3.98 3.30 -5.77
C ILE A 27 4.67 4.64 -5.55
N SER A 28 5.41 5.11 -6.54
CA SER A 28 6.01 6.45 -6.48
C SER A 28 4.94 7.52 -6.65
N ALA A 29 5.21 8.73 -6.18
CA ALA A 29 4.31 9.87 -6.39
C ALA A 29 3.96 10.10 -7.88
N MET A 30 4.86 9.73 -8.78
CA MET A 30 4.66 9.83 -10.23
C MET A 30 3.60 8.87 -10.78
N GLY A 31 3.24 7.83 -10.03
CA GLY A 31 2.20 6.86 -10.39
C GLY A 31 0.79 7.28 -9.97
N PHE A 32 0.65 8.43 -9.32
CA PHE A 32 -0.65 8.93 -8.90
C PHE A 32 -1.24 9.89 -9.93
N GLU A 33 -2.51 9.70 -10.23
CA GLU A 33 -3.31 10.60 -11.04
C GLU A 33 -4.19 11.46 -10.16
N GLY A 34 -4.13 12.78 -10.34
CA GLY A 34 -4.95 13.72 -9.59
C GLY A 34 -6.38 13.76 -10.12
N ARG A 35 -7.35 13.67 -9.24
CA ARG A 35 -8.73 14.03 -9.53
C ARG A 35 -8.96 15.44 -9.00
N PHE A 36 -9.04 16.40 -9.92
CA PHE A 36 -9.35 17.77 -9.56
C PHE A 36 -10.85 17.90 -9.31
N PRO A 37 -11.30 18.49 -8.19
CA PRO A 37 -12.61 19.09 -8.17
C PRO A 37 -12.63 20.14 -9.29
N ALA A 38 -13.62 20.09 -10.16
CA ALA A 38 -13.80 21.03 -11.28
C ALA A 38 -14.10 22.48 -10.82
N THR A 39 -13.54 22.91 -9.70
CA THR A 39 -13.61 24.27 -9.18
C THR A 39 -12.50 25.08 -9.82
N ALA A 40 -12.91 26.04 -10.64
CA ALA A 40 -12.01 27.00 -11.26
C ALA A 40 -11.05 27.60 -10.21
N GLY A 41 -9.74 27.48 -10.44
CA GLY A 41 -8.72 28.13 -9.62
C GLY A 41 -7.83 27.19 -8.79
N VAL A 42 -7.97 25.88 -8.92
CA VAL A 42 -7.04 24.93 -8.29
C VAL A 42 -6.00 24.49 -9.32
N ASP A 43 -4.74 24.83 -9.08
CA ASP A 43 -3.64 24.38 -9.93
C ASP A 43 -3.49 22.86 -9.89
N PRO A 44 -3.17 22.21 -11.02
CA PRO A 44 -2.87 20.80 -11.04
C PRO A 44 -1.70 20.46 -10.10
N PRO A 45 -1.68 19.28 -9.47
CA PRO A 45 -0.53 18.87 -8.66
C PRO A 45 0.72 18.90 -9.53
N SER A 46 1.74 19.58 -9.03
CA SER A 46 3.02 19.64 -9.71
C SER A 46 3.87 18.44 -9.33
N GLN A 47 4.49 17.81 -10.32
CA GLN A 47 5.45 16.74 -10.14
C GLN A 47 6.86 17.29 -10.30
N ILE A 48 7.56 17.47 -9.18
CA ILE A 48 8.92 18.01 -9.19
C ILE A 48 9.83 17.02 -8.45
N ASN A 49 10.89 16.56 -9.12
CA ASN A 49 11.90 15.66 -8.53
C ASN A 49 11.33 14.36 -7.92
N GLY A 50 10.32 13.77 -8.55
CA GLY A 50 9.69 12.54 -8.06
C GLY A 50 8.76 12.73 -6.85
N VAL A 51 8.43 13.96 -6.53
CA VAL A 51 7.52 14.34 -5.45
C VAL A 51 6.30 15.00 -6.06
N MET A 52 5.11 14.63 -5.59
CA MET A 52 3.87 15.26 -6.01
C MET A 52 3.45 16.29 -4.96
N LYS A 53 3.40 17.55 -5.37
CA LYS A 53 2.88 18.66 -4.57
C LYS A 53 1.46 18.97 -5.01
N PRO A 54 0.47 18.86 -4.13
CA PRO A 54 -0.90 19.24 -4.47
C PRO A 54 -0.99 20.74 -4.70
N GLY A 55 -1.82 21.14 -5.66
CA GLY A 55 -2.15 22.54 -5.94
C GLY A 55 -3.32 23.09 -5.09
N GLY A 56 -3.56 22.50 -3.93
CA GLY A 56 -4.71 22.76 -3.04
C GLY A 56 -5.29 21.43 -2.52
N ALA A 57 -6.51 21.45 -1.99
CA ALA A 57 -7.19 20.22 -1.58
C ALA A 57 -7.36 19.29 -2.78
N THR A 58 -6.61 18.22 -2.80
CA THR A 58 -6.51 17.31 -3.95
C THR A 58 -6.71 15.88 -3.53
N VAL A 59 -7.44 15.13 -4.35
CA VAL A 59 -7.54 13.66 -4.22
C VAL A 59 -6.81 13.03 -5.39
N MET A 60 -5.91 12.13 -5.08
CA MET A 60 -5.05 11.43 -6.04
C MET A 60 -5.28 9.93 -5.94
N PHE A 61 -5.17 9.21 -7.05
CA PHE A 61 -5.37 7.76 -7.11
C PHE A 61 -4.22 7.10 -7.83
N ALA A 62 -3.87 5.91 -7.38
CA ALA A 62 -2.96 5.03 -8.09
C ALA A 62 -3.46 3.58 -8.00
N PRO A 63 -3.50 2.84 -9.11
CA PRO A 63 -3.83 1.42 -9.08
C PRO A 63 -2.77 0.63 -8.32
N VAL A 64 -3.17 -0.49 -7.73
CA VAL A 64 -2.29 -1.44 -7.05
C VAL A 64 -2.50 -2.81 -7.64
N ASP A 65 -1.44 -3.36 -8.23
CA ASP A 65 -1.42 -4.73 -8.72
C ASP A 65 -0.56 -5.57 -7.76
N PHE A 66 -1.15 -6.57 -7.16
CA PHE A 66 -0.42 -7.50 -6.30
C PHE A 66 0.06 -8.68 -7.13
N PRO A 67 1.35 -9.08 -7.05
CA PRO A 67 1.91 -10.12 -7.90
C PRO A 67 1.40 -11.54 -7.57
N ALA A 68 0.76 -11.72 -6.42
CA ALA A 68 0.24 -13.01 -5.97
C ALA A 68 -0.84 -12.86 -4.89
N ALA A 69 -1.62 -13.92 -4.71
CA ALA A 69 -2.50 -14.04 -3.56
C ALA A 69 -1.71 -14.03 -2.25
N GLY A 70 -2.31 -13.52 -1.19
CA GLY A 70 -1.68 -13.42 0.12
C GLY A 70 -2.42 -12.49 1.05
N GLN A 71 -1.69 -11.89 1.97
CA GLN A 71 -2.21 -10.94 2.94
C GLN A 71 -1.41 -9.64 2.90
N ILE A 72 -2.10 -8.53 3.01
CA ILE A 72 -1.49 -7.22 3.18
C ILE A 72 -1.15 -7.04 4.65
N CYS A 73 0.13 -6.82 4.95
CA CYS A 73 0.65 -6.81 6.31
C CYS A 73 0.87 -5.39 6.84
N ARG A 74 1.21 -4.47 5.95
CA ARG A 74 1.51 -3.09 6.32
C ARG A 74 1.32 -2.16 5.13
N MET A 75 0.89 -0.96 5.41
CA MET A 75 0.92 0.17 4.48
C MET A 75 1.79 1.28 5.07
N THR A 76 2.65 1.87 4.26
CA THR A 76 3.58 2.94 4.63
C THR A 76 3.43 4.07 3.63
N MET A 77 3.26 5.29 4.12
CA MET A 77 3.30 6.52 3.32
C MET A 77 4.62 7.23 3.58
N VAL A 78 5.26 7.70 2.51
CA VAL A 78 6.44 8.56 2.55
C VAL A 78 6.04 9.94 2.04
N TYR A 79 6.28 10.96 2.83
CA TYR A 79 5.78 12.31 2.57
C TYR A 79 6.72 13.36 3.15
N ASP A 80 6.53 14.60 2.72
CA ASP A 80 7.08 15.80 3.33
C ASP A 80 5.90 16.69 3.74
N ASP A 81 5.81 16.98 5.03
CA ASP A 81 4.78 17.81 5.62
C ASP A 81 5.45 18.97 6.36
N ALA A 82 5.50 20.10 5.70
CA ALA A 82 6.14 21.31 6.25
C ALA A 82 5.20 22.08 7.21
N ASN A 83 3.92 21.70 7.30
CA ASN A 83 2.93 22.38 8.10
C ASN A 83 2.08 21.41 8.92
N GLY A 84 2.29 21.37 10.22
CA GLY A 84 1.60 20.46 11.15
C GLY A 84 0.07 20.64 11.28
N ASN A 85 -0.49 21.67 10.66
CA ASN A 85 -1.94 21.91 10.66
C ASN A 85 -2.66 21.29 9.47
N GLU A 86 -1.90 20.74 8.52
CA GLU A 86 -2.42 20.16 7.28
C GLU A 86 -2.13 18.67 7.24
N LYS A 87 -3.02 17.91 6.66
CA LYS A 87 -2.88 16.45 6.62
C LYS A 87 -2.73 15.92 5.21
N ILE A 88 -1.87 14.93 5.07
CA ILE A 88 -1.93 13.96 3.99
C ILE A 88 -2.52 12.67 4.57
N THR A 89 -3.56 12.17 3.95
CA THR A 89 -4.17 10.89 4.29
C THR A 89 -4.02 9.95 3.11
N ALA A 90 -3.42 8.79 3.31
CA ALA A 90 -3.40 7.72 2.32
C ALA A 90 -4.31 6.58 2.76
N ARG A 91 -5.13 6.08 1.84
CA ARG A 91 -6.07 4.97 2.04
C ARG A 91 -5.81 3.88 1.03
N LEU A 92 -5.66 2.66 1.47
CA LEU A 92 -5.73 1.49 0.61
C LEU A 92 -7.19 1.07 0.49
N ILE A 93 -7.69 0.97 -0.73
CA ILE A 93 -9.09 0.71 -1.01
C ILE A 93 -9.21 -0.53 -1.89
N ARG A 94 -10.17 -1.39 -1.54
CA ARG A 94 -10.63 -2.52 -2.34
C ARG A 94 -11.99 -2.22 -2.93
N LYS A 95 -12.16 -2.46 -4.22
CA LYS A 95 -13.45 -2.43 -4.91
C LYS A 95 -13.75 -3.81 -5.48
N ARG A 96 -14.84 -4.44 -5.05
CA ARG A 96 -15.24 -5.75 -5.53
C ARG A 96 -15.87 -5.65 -6.92
N ILE A 97 -15.61 -6.68 -7.72
CA ILE A 97 -16.25 -6.85 -9.02
C ILE A 97 -17.46 -7.74 -8.81
N ILE A 98 -18.64 -7.24 -9.14
CA ILE A 98 -19.88 -8.03 -9.14
C ILE A 98 -20.29 -8.27 -10.58
N ILE A 99 -19.97 -9.47 -11.08
CA ILE A 99 -20.35 -9.86 -12.45
C ILE A 99 -21.86 -10.14 -12.47
N GLY A 100 -22.56 -9.57 -13.44
CA GLY A 100 -23.99 -9.77 -13.63
C GLY A 100 -24.89 -8.89 -12.77
N SER A 101 -24.33 -7.91 -12.05
CA SER A 101 -25.08 -6.90 -11.31
C SER A 101 -24.96 -5.53 -11.97
N SER A 102 -26.06 -4.77 -11.97
CA SER A 102 -26.04 -3.34 -12.32
C SER A 102 -25.62 -2.43 -11.16
N THR A 103 -25.40 -3.02 -9.98
CA THR A 103 -24.98 -2.26 -8.79
C THR A 103 -23.51 -2.50 -8.50
N PHE A 104 -22.82 -1.46 -8.07
CA PHE A 104 -21.44 -1.53 -7.63
C PHE A 104 -21.38 -1.67 -6.11
N ASP A 105 -20.58 -2.60 -5.60
CA ASP A 105 -20.26 -2.59 -4.17
C ASP A 105 -19.57 -1.27 -3.81
N PRO A 106 -19.93 -0.68 -2.66
CA PRO A 106 -19.21 0.50 -2.17
C PRO A 106 -17.74 0.16 -1.95
N PRO A 107 -16.83 1.10 -2.26
CA PRO A 107 -15.41 0.91 -1.99
C PRO A 107 -15.17 0.62 -0.50
N GLN A 108 -14.36 -0.40 -0.21
CA GLN A 108 -13.98 -0.77 1.14
C GLN A 108 -12.60 -0.23 1.47
N ILE A 109 -12.50 0.63 2.48
CA ILE A 109 -11.22 1.08 3.03
C ILE A 109 -10.60 -0.08 3.81
N MET A 110 -9.41 -0.51 3.41
CA MET A 110 -8.65 -1.59 4.04
C MET A 110 -7.65 -1.09 5.06
N ALA A 111 -7.02 0.05 4.78
CA ALA A 111 -6.04 0.69 5.65
C ALA A 111 -6.10 2.20 5.46
N THR A 112 -5.77 2.94 6.52
CA THR A 112 -5.60 4.39 6.48
C THR A 112 -4.32 4.77 7.19
N VAL A 113 -3.58 5.71 6.62
CA VAL A 113 -2.37 6.30 7.20
C VAL A 113 -2.47 7.81 7.06
N ASP A 114 -2.31 8.52 8.16
CA ASP A 114 -2.30 9.98 8.22
C ASP A 114 -0.89 10.49 8.48
N SER A 115 -0.53 11.63 7.90
CA SER A 115 0.70 12.33 8.26
C SER A 115 0.67 12.78 9.73
N VAL A 116 1.84 12.82 10.35
CA VAL A 116 1.98 13.16 11.77
C VAL A 116 3.03 14.26 11.92
N GLY A 117 2.59 15.42 12.39
CA GLY A 117 3.46 16.54 12.71
C GLY A 117 4.05 17.25 11.50
N SER A 118 4.82 18.30 11.79
CA SER A 118 5.55 19.08 10.79
C SER A 118 7.03 19.06 11.11
N ALA A 119 7.82 18.41 10.28
CA ALA A 119 9.27 18.39 10.48
C ALA A 119 10.02 19.15 9.40
N GLY A 120 9.35 19.60 8.34
CA GLY A 120 10.02 20.22 7.18
C GLY A 120 11.05 19.30 6.52
N THR A 121 10.94 17.99 6.78
CA THR A 121 11.82 16.95 6.26
C THR A 121 11.01 15.76 5.85
N MET A 122 11.58 14.96 4.97
CA MET A 122 10.95 13.73 4.51
C MET A 122 10.70 12.75 5.67
N GLN A 123 9.47 12.31 5.82
CA GLN A 123 8.99 11.41 6.88
C GLN A 123 8.35 10.16 6.29
N LYS A 124 8.18 9.16 7.14
CA LYS A 124 7.36 7.99 6.84
C LYS A 124 6.50 7.61 8.03
N VAL A 125 5.27 7.22 7.73
CA VAL A 125 4.32 6.71 8.69
C VAL A 125 3.73 5.41 8.17
N SER A 126 3.43 4.47 9.07
CA SER A 126 2.95 3.14 8.69
C SER A 126 1.81 2.68 9.57
N THR A 127 0.94 1.84 9.00
CA THR A 127 -0.07 1.11 9.75
C THR A 127 0.01 -0.39 9.48
N ARG A 128 -0.28 -1.19 10.48
CA ARG A 128 -0.56 -2.64 10.37
C ARG A 128 -2.04 -2.95 10.57
N ALA A 129 -2.86 -1.93 10.84
CA ALA A 129 -4.30 -2.05 10.92
C ALA A 129 -4.89 -2.14 9.50
N VAL A 130 -4.84 -3.33 8.93
CA VAL A 130 -5.39 -3.65 7.61
C VAL A 130 -6.54 -4.64 7.78
N ALA A 131 -7.71 -4.30 7.24
CA ALA A 131 -8.91 -5.14 7.31
C ALA A 131 -9.82 -4.94 6.08
N PRO A 132 -10.14 -5.99 5.33
CA PRO A 132 -9.58 -7.34 5.41
C PRO A 132 -8.14 -7.39 4.86
N ARG A 133 -7.35 -8.32 5.36
CA ARG A 133 -5.95 -8.47 4.89
C ARG A 133 -5.82 -9.28 3.61
N THR A 134 -6.76 -10.18 3.32
CA THR A 134 -6.65 -11.13 2.21
C THR A 134 -6.77 -10.43 0.86
N ILE A 135 -5.81 -10.70 0.00
CA ILE A 135 -5.80 -10.27 -1.40
C ILE A 135 -6.67 -11.22 -2.21
N ASN A 136 -7.57 -10.67 -3.01
CA ASN A 136 -8.42 -11.42 -3.94
C ASN A 136 -8.53 -10.65 -5.26
N GLU A 137 -7.57 -10.86 -6.16
CA GLU A 137 -7.50 -10.15 -7.43
C GLU A 137 -8.50 -10.67 -8.47
N THR A 138 -9.00 -11.90 -8.30
CA THR A 138 -9.98 -12.46 -9.23
C THR A 138 -11.35 -11.77 -9.14
N SER A 139 -11.64 -11.14 -8.00
CA SER A 139 -12.93 -10.49 -7.75
C SER A 139 -12.81 -9.08 -7.19
N SER A 140 -11.63 -8.48 -7.22
CA SER A 140 -11.43 -7.15 -6.66
C SER A 140 -10.34 -6.37 -7.37
N PHE A 141 -10.54 -5.06 -7.48
CA PHE A 141 -9.51 -4.08 -7.79
C PHE A 141 -9.00 -3.43 -6.52
N TYR A 142 -7.74 -3.06 -6.53
CA TYR A 142 -7.10 -2.34 -5.43
C TYR A 142 -6.51 -1.03 -5.96
N TYR A 143 -6.63 -0.01 -5.14
CA TYR A 143 -5.99 1.28 -5.43
C TYR A 143 -5.67 2.01 -4.13
N VAL A 144 -4.71 2.91 -4.21
CA VAL A 144 -4.41 3.87 -3.15
C VAL A 144 -5.05 5.19 -3.51
N GLU A 145 -5.82 5.73 -2.58
CA GLU A 145 -6.32 7.10 -2.59
C GLU A 145 -5.46 7.92 -1.64
N VAL A 146 -4.97 9.05 -2.09
CA VAL A 146 -4.28 10.03 -1.25
C VAL A 146 -5.02 11.35 -1.30
N THR A 147 -5.39 11.84 -0.14
CA THR A 147 -5.98 13.17 0.02
C THR A 147 -4.96 14.08 0.67
N ALA A 148 -4.68 15.21 0.04
CA ALA A 148 -3.86 16.28 0.59
C ALA A 148 -4.71 17.52 0.76
N GLU A 149 -4.59 18.18 1.90
CA GLU A 149 -5.43 19.34 2.25
C GLU A 149 -4.87 20.65 1.69
N ASN A 150 -3.55 20.74 1.43
CA ASN A 150 -2.95 22.02 1.02
C ASN A 150 -1.58 21.85 0.32
N PHE A 151 -1.02 23.01 -0.12
CA PHE A 151 0.22 23.19 -0.89
C PHE A 151 1.52 22.87 -0.16
N ASN A 152 1.50 22.84 1.17
CA ASN A 152 2.73 22.69 1.99
C ASN A 152 3.06 21.23 2.28
N THR A 153 2.28 20.31 1.73
CA THR A 153 2.50 18.89 1.87
C THR A 153 2.95 18.29 0.54
N ALA A 154 3.80 17.29 0.58
CA ALA A 154 4.26 16.61 -0.62
C ALA A 154 4.27 15.10 -0.44
N LEU A 155 3.64 14.39 -1.37
CA LEU A 155 3.69 12.93 -1.43
C LEU A 155 4.96 12.49 -2.15
N VAL A 156 5.70 11.57 -1.56
CA VAL A 156 6.85 10.88 -2.17
C VAL A 156 6.42 9.53 -2.72
N GLY A 157 5.58 8.82 -1.98
CA GLY A 157 5.04 7.54 -2.43
C GLY A 157 4.39 6.73 -1.31
N VAL A 158 3.86 5.58 -1.72
CA VAL A 158 3.24 4.61 -0.82
C VAL A 158 3.85 3.25 -1.04
N GLN A 159 4.10 2.52 0.04
CA GLN A 159 4.60 1.15 0.03
C GLN A 159 3.60 0.23 0.72
N ILE A 160 3.33 -0.91 0.11
CA ILE A 160 2.43 -1.92 0.65
C ILE A 160 3.22 -3.23 0.78
N GLU A 161 3.41 -3.66 2.01
CA GLU A 161 4.03 -4.95 2.33
C GLU A 161 2.96 -6.05 2.30
N HIS A 162 3.21 -7.09 1.51
CA HIS A 162 2.35 -8.27 1.49
C HIS A 162 3.16 -9.55 1.62
N LYS A 163 2.54 -10.61 2.12
CA LYS A 163 3.10 -11.95 2.36
C LYS A 163 2.03 -13.01 2.20
N LEU A 164 2.43 -14.25 2.12
CA LEU A 164 1.47 -15.37 2.21
C LEU A 164 0.68 -15.31 3.52
N THR A 165 1.35 -15.00 4.62
CA THR A 165 0.74 -14.80 5.94
C THR A 165 1.43 -13.65 6.66
N CYS A 166 0.64 -12.78 7.30
CA CYS A 166 1.17 -11.71 8.15
C CYS A 166 1.45 -12.22 9.57
N PRO A 167 2.51 -11.72 10.22
CA PRO A 167 2.78 -12.01 11.63
C PRO A 167 1.74 -11.36 12.55
#